data_31354484b1dc440a37a42b83af855154
#
_entry.id   31354484b1dc440a37a42b83af855154
#
_cell.length_a   1.000
_cell.length_b   1.000
_cell.length_c   1.000
_cell.angle_alpha   90.00
_cell.angle_beta   90.00
_cell.angle_gamma   90.00
#
_symmetry.space_group_name_H-M   'P 1'
#
loop_
_entity.id
_entity.type
_entity.pdbx_description
1 polymer ?
#
loop_
_entity_poly.entity_id
_entity_poly.type
_entity_poly.pdbx_seq_one_letter_code
_entity_poly.pdbx_strand_id
1 'polypeptide(L)'
;MAAFIEKYPNVGLLVCLGEAMDTYEDDVEWFTKTIIPGVKDGLKALGRTDEPPILLRAHDTDCKMVMDAALPLYKNLYTMHKYNGESLTTYEPRGPWSKIHSDLSALGSIHISNVHILANLEPWRWGSPDFVQKAVNAMHNVHGANALHLYPQASYWDWPYTADKLADGKREYQLDRDWIWYKTWGRYAWNCHRDRSSEVEYWDKQLGDYYGTTPAEAGDILEAYEQSGEIAPKLLRRFGITEGNRQTLLLGMFMSQLVNPYKYTIYPGFYESCGPEGEKLIEYVEKEWKKQPHVGELPLDIVAQVVEHGDKAVAAIDKAAAAVTRNKEEFGRLRNDMHCYREFAYAFNLKVKAAQRVLNYQWGKDLNELDAAIPLMEQSLEHYRKLVALTDSTYYYANSMQTAQRRIPIGGDGGKNKTWKEMLVHYENELANFKANLQLLKDRAAGKVTESAAEIKPLSAANVKILNGLAPVKLATGASLFSNVLGKVDALAAELEGLTAYRMNGEVQRKEGTTIEFEAAAPVSLLVGYFRDDQKKYAKAPKLETDASANDYGQAEPKLTNAIRIAGMPLANVHAYHFETGKHTLLLPKGYTMVLGFTDAQVTPRNAGLAGAEETMDWMFY
;
A
#
# COMPACT_ATOMS: atom_id res chain seq x y z
N MET A 1 32.64 -11.70 -3.40
CA MET A 1 32.28 -12.30 -2.10
C MET A 1 33.51 -12.73 -1.30
N ALA A 2 34.45 -13.53 -1.83
CA ALA A 2 35.61 -13.99 -1.08
C ALA A 2 36.40 -12.87 -0.38
N ALA A 3 36.83 -11.84 -1.12
CA ALA A 3 37.53 -10.68 -0.53
C ALA A 3 36.75 -9.95 0.59
N PHE A 4 35.43 -9.97 0.53
CA PHE A 4 34.58 -9.41 1.60
C PHE A 4 34.71 -10.27 2.88
N ILE A 5 34.60 -11.57 2.74
CA ILE A 5 34.72 -12.51 3.88
C ILE A 5 36.14 -12.49 4.47
N GLU A 6 37.19 -12.44 3.64
CA GLU A 6 38.57 -12.30 4.11
C GLU A 6 38.74 -11.04 4.97
N LYS A 7 38.12 -9.94 4.57
CA LYS A 7 38.20 -8.68 5.32
C LYS A 7 37.30 -8.65 6.57
N TYR A 8 36.15 -9.31 6.52
CA TYR A 8 35.13 -9.30 7.59
C TYR A 8 34.73 -10.73 7.98
N PRO A 9 35.65 -11.53 8.60
CA PRO A 9 35.44 -12.96 8.77
C PRO A 9 34.39 -13.34 9.83
N ASN A 10 33.93 -12.41 10.64
CA ASN A 10 33.03 -12.66 11.76
C ASN A 10 31.60 -12.10 11.50
N VAL A 11 31.22 -11.93 10.23
CA VAL A 11 29.87 -11.47 9.86
C VAL A 11 29.07 -12.59 9.22
N GLY A 12 27.77 -12.62 9.50
CA GLY A 12 26.78 -13.35 8.71
C GLY A 12 26.31 -12.51 7.52
N LEU A 13 25.70 -13.14 6.53
CA LEU A 13 25.16 -12.48 5.36
C LEU A 13 23.63 -12.51 5.39
N LEU A 14 23.01 -11.41 5.00
CA LEU A 14 21.61 -11.37 4.60
C LEU A 14 21.55 -11.22 3.09
N VAL A 15 20.92 -12.16 2.41
CA VAL A 15 20.82 -12.21 0.95
C VAL A 15 19.35 -12.08 0.54
N CYS A 16 19.06 -11.11 -0.35
CA CYS A 16 17.77 -10.94 -0.98
C CYS A 16 17.97 -11.09 -2.49
N LEU A 17 17.36 -12.09 -3.09
CA LEU A 17 17.58 -12.46 -4.50
C LEU A 17 16.52 -11.85 -5.42
N GLY A 18 15.25 -11.97 -5.05
CA GLY A 18 14.12 -11.88 -5.95
C GLY A 18 13.88 -10.53 -6.62
N GLU A 19 14.31 -9.40 -6.05
CA GLU A 19 14.11 -8.09 -6.69
C GLU A 19 15.15 -7.78 -7.79
N ALA A 20 16.18 -8.64 -7.92
CA ALA A 20 17.31 -8.37 -8.81
C ALA A 20 17.47 -9.40 -9.94
N MET A 21 16.83 -10.57 -9.82
CA MET A 21 16.94 -11.66 -10.78
C MET A 21 15.65 -11.80 -11.61
N ASP A 22 15.80 -12.20 -12.86
CA ASP A 22 14.67 -12.33 -13.79
C ASP A 22 13.87 -13.63 -13.57
N THR A 23 14.50 -14.69 -13.07
CA THR A 23 13.87 -16.01 -12.87
C THR A 23 14.28 -16.64 -11.54
N TYR A 24 13.47 -17.57 -11.04
CA TYR A 24 13.80 -18.33 -9.82
C TYR A 24 15.00 -19.27 -10.03
N GLU A 25 15.24 -19.71 -11.25
CA GLU A 25 16.42 -20.48 -11.63
C GLU A 25 17.70 -19.63 -11.50
N ASP A 26 17.63 -18.35 -11.87
CA ASP A 26 18.73 -17.40 -11.69
C ASP A 26 19.02 -17.16 -10.20
N ASP A 27 17.98 -17.08 -9.36
CA ASP A 27 18.13 -17.01 -7.90
C ASP A 27 18.94 -18.19 -7.37
N VAL A 28 18.56 -19.42 -7.77
CA VAL A 28 19.27 -20.65 -7.38
C VAL A 28 20.71 -20.64 -7.88
N GLU A 29 20.93 -20.30 -9.13
CA GLU A 29 22.27 -20.28 -9.73
C GLU A 29 23.17 -19.26 -9.04
N TRP A 30 22.69 -18.04 -8.85
CA TRP A 30 23.45 -16.99 -8.18
C TRP A 30 23.82 -17.38 -6.74
N PHE A 31 22.87 -17.92 -5.99
CA PHE A 31 23.09 -18.29 -4.60
C PHE A 31 24.07 -19.46 -4.47
N THR A 32 23.90 -20.51 -5.28
CA THR A 32 24.68 -21.76 -5.18
C THR A 32 26.03 -21.72 -5.90
N LYS A 33 26.15 -20.94 -6.99
CA LYS A 33 27.39 -20.88 -7.80
C LYS A 33 28.22 -19.61 -7.53
N THR A 34 27.66 -18.59 -6.89
CA THR A 34 28.40 -17.34 -6.64
C THR A 34 28.49 -16.99 -5.16
N ILE A 35 27.38 -16.95 -4.43
CA ILE A 35 27.39 -16.53 -3.03
C ILE A 35 28.07 -17.57 -2.15
N ILE A 36 27.56 -18.81 -2.13
CA ILE A 36 28.09 -19.88 -1.29
C ILE A 36 29.56 -20.17 -1.61
N PRO A 37 29.97 -20.38 -2.88
CA PRO A 37 31.38 -20.61 -3.20
C PRO A 37 32.27 -19.45 -2.78
N GLY A 38 31.87 -18.21 -3.04
CA GLY A 38 32.64 -17.05 -2.64
C GLY A 38 32.77 -16.88 -1.13
N VAL A 39 31.78 -17.28 -0.32
CA VAL A 39 31.92 -17.36 1.14
C VAL A 39 32.94 -18.43 1.54
N LYS A 40 32.82 -19.62 0.97
CA LYS A 40 33.74 -20.72 1.26
C LYS A 40 35.19 -20.42 0.86
N ASP A 41 35.40 -19.78 -0.28
CA ASP A 41 36.73 -19.39 -0.74
C ASP A 41 37.39 -18.38 0.22
N GLY A 42 36.63 -17.37 0.68
CA GLY A 42 37.12 -16.41 1.66
C GLY A 42 37.46 -17.06 3.01
N LEU A 43 36.61 -17.95 3.52
CA LEU A 43 36.87 -18.69 4.75
C LEU A 43 38.09 -19.60 4.62
N LYS A 44 38.21 -20.28 3.48
CA LYS A 44 39.37 -21.14 3.19
C LYS A 44 40.69 -20.36 3.15
N ALA A 45 40.69 -19.17 2.55
CA ALA A 45 41.86 -18.28 2.54
C ALA A 45 42.32 -17.89 3.95
N LEU A 46 41.36 -17.83 4.90
CA LEU A 46 41.63 -17.56 6.31
C LEU A 46 41.91 -18.82 7.15
N GLY A 47 41.93 -20.01 6.54
CA GLY A 47 42.12 -21.29 7.24
C GLY A 47 40.92 -21.68 8.12
N ARG A 48 39.72 -21.12 7.87
CA ARG A 48 38.50 -21.42 8.62
C ARG A 48 37.68 -22.52 7.97
N THR A 49 37.06 -23.34 8.81
CA THR A 49 36.19 -24.46 8.41
C THR A 49 34.77 -24.33 8.94
N ASP A 50 34.50 -23.33 9.79
CA ASP A 50 33.15 -23.01 10.27
C ASP A 50 32.30 -22.36 9.16
N GLU A 51 31.00 -22.43 9.33
CA GLU A 51 30.04 -21.83 8.41
C GLU A 51 29.29 -20.69 9.13
N PRO A 52 29.69 -19.41 8.98
CA PRO A 52 28.91 -18.28 9.46
C PRO A 52 27.48 -18.29 8.86
N PRO A 53 26.46 -17.76 9.55
CA PRO A 53 25.11 -17.84 9.05
C PRO A 53 24.91 -17.06 7.75
N ILE A 54 24.20 -17.65 6.80
CA ILE A 54 23.67 -16.96 5.63
C ILE A 54 22.15 -16.98 5.72
N LEU A 55 21.54 -15.80 5.78
CA LEU A 55 20.10 -15.60 5.83
C LEU A 55 19.58 -15.40 4.41
N LEU A 56 18.68 -16.26 3.97
CA LEU A 56 17.94 -16.09 2.73
C LEU A 56 16.61 -15.38 3.03
N ARG A 57 16.45 -14.18 2.49
CA ARG A 57 15.18 -13.45 2.57
C ARG A 57 14.24 -13.95 1.50
N ALA A 58 13.11 -14.52 1.92
CA ALA A 58 12.04 -15.00 1.06
C ALA A 58 11.15 -13.83 0.60
N HIS A 59 11.64 -13.03 -0.31
CA HIS A 59 10.92 -11.92 -0.91
C HIS A 59 11.13 -11.96 -2.41
N ASP A 60 10.03 -12.13 -3.14
CA ASP A 60 9.99 -12.25 -4.60
C ASP A 60 10.90 -13.36 -5.17
N THR A 61 11.09 -14.44 -4.39
CA THR A 61 11.88 -15.62 -4.76
C THR A 61 11.16 -16.89 -4.33
N ASP A 62 11.38 -18.01 -5.03
CA ASP A 62 11.03 -19.34 -4.53
C ASP A 62 12.08 -19.80 -3.51
N CYS A 63 11.91 -19.37 -2.26
CA CYS A 63 12.84 -19.66 -1.18
C CYS A 63 13.04 -21.17 -0.96
N LYS A 64 12.00 -21.99 -1.16
CA LYS A 64 12.11 -23.44 -1.02
C LYS A 64 13.04 -24.01 -2.08
N MET A 65 12.87 -23.62 -3.33
CA MET A 65 13.73 -24.07 -4.45
C MET A 65 15.20 -23.71 -4.21
N VAL A 66 15.45 -22.48 -3.74
CA VAL A 66 16.82 -22.04 -3.40
C VAL A 66 17.39 -22.84 -2.24
N MET A 67 16.63 -23.03 -1.15
CA MET A 67 17.09 -23.75 0.04
C MET A 67 17.36 -25.24 -0.25
N ASP A 68 16.50 -25.90 -1.03
CA ASP A 68 16.69 -27.30 -1.42
C ASP A 68 18.02 -27.50 -2.18
N ALA A 69 18.39 -26.56 -3.05
CA ALA A 69 19.63 -26.58 -3.80
C ALA A 69 20.87 -26.18 -2.95
N ALA A 70 20.70 -25.33 -1.96
CA ALA A 70 21.78 -24.72 -1.19
C ALA A 70 22.18 -25.54 0.06
N LEU A 71 21.24 -26.18 0.76
CA LEU A 71 21.48 -26.95 1.98
C LEU A 71 22.50 -28.09 1.82
N PRO A 72 22.61 -28.80 0.68
CA PRO A 72 23.69 -29.73 0.44
C PRO A 72 25.07 -29.07 0.41
N LEU A 73 25.15 -27.80 0.03
CA LEU A 73 26.39 -27.04 -0.15
C LEU A 73 26.82 -26.28 1.10
N TYR A 74 25.87 -25.83 1.91
CA TYR A 74 26.10 -24.97 3.08
C TYR A 74 25.03 -25.27 4.14
N LYS A 75 25.42 -25.57 5.37
CA LYS A 75 24.48 -26.06 6.39
C LYS A 75 23.88 -24.97 7.24
N ASN A 76 24.63 -23.89 7.52
CA ASN A 76 24.19 -22.84 8.40
C ASN A 76 23.37 -21.77 7.63
N LEU A 77 22.25 -22.21 7.05
CA LEU A 77 21.31 -21.37 6.30
C LEU A 77 20.08 -21.07 7.14
N TYR A 78 19.72 -19.80 7.19
CA TYR A 78 18.52 -19.27 7.85
C TYR A 78 17.53 -18.81 6.79
N THR A 79 16.25 -18.82 7.13
CA THR A 79 15.20 -18.21 6.31
C THR A 79 14.65 -16.97 7.01
N MET A 80 14.19 -15.98 6.23
CA MET A 80 13.55 -14.78 6.75
C MET A 80 12.39 -14.35 5.85
N HIS A 81 11.26 -13.97 6.45
CA HIS A 81 10.13 -13.42 5.72
C HIS A 81 9.51 -12.26 6.47
N LYS A 82 8.89 -11.31 5.71
CA LYS A 82 8.14 -10.19 6.29
C LYS A 82 7.03 -10.74 7.17
N TYR A 83 6.96 -10.28 8.41
CA TYR A 83 6.00 -10.75 9.40
C TYR A 83 4.56 -10.66 8.88
N ASN A 84 4.19 -9.53 8.33
CA ASN A 84 2.85 -9.25 7.84
C ASN A 84 2.87 -8.22 6.70
N GLY A 85 3.65 -8.49 5.66
CA GLY A 85 3.91 -7.53 4.60
C GLY A 85 4.76 -6.35 5.07
N GLU A 86 4.41 -5.17 4.63
CA GLU A 86 5.10 -3.91 4.98
C GLU A 86 4.26 -3.06 5.94
N SER A 87 3.53 -3.69 6.85
CA SER A 87 2.61 -3.04 7.77
C SER A 87 2.45 -3.83 9.06
N LEU A 88 1.94 -3.17 10.08
CA LEU A 88 1.52 -3.81 11.32
C LEU A 88 -0.01 -3.78 11.39
N THR A 89 -0.66 -4.92 11.18
CA THR A 89 -2.11 -5.02 11.02
C THR A 89 -2.77 -5.94 12.02
N THR A 90 -2.08 -6.99 12.43
CA THR A 90 -2.54 -7.94 13.44
C THR A 90 -1.34 -8.51 14.18
N TYR A 91 -1.57 -8.95 15.41
CA TYR A 91 -0.56 -9.70 16.17
C TYR A 91 -0.53 -11.18 15.79
N GLU A 92 -1.56 -11.72 15.14
CA GLU A 92 -1.62 -13.12 14.73
C GLU A 92 -2.06 -13.25 13.26
N PRO A 93 -1.12 -13.23 12.30
CA PRO A 93 -1.44 -13.49 10.90
C PRO A 93 -2.01 -14.89 10.71
N ARG A 94 -2.88 -15.02 9.72
CA ARG A 94 -3.53 -16.29 9.37
C ARG A 94 -3.44 -16.59 7.87
N GLY A 95 -4.04 -17.70 7.45
CA GLY A 95 -4.18 -18.06 6.06
C GLY A 95 -2.85 -18.30 5.33
N PRO A 96 -2.76 -18.01 4.03
CA PRO A 96 -1.58 -18.27 3.22
C PRO A 96 -0.31 -17.62 3.73
N TRP A 97 -0.41 -16.40 4.29
CA TRP A 97 0.74 -15.67 4.82
C TRP A 97 1.35 -16.35 6.04
N SER A 98 0.51 -16.78 6.98
CA SER A 98 0.95 -17.57 8.14
C SER A 98 1.60 -18.90 7.69
N LYS A 99 1.03 -19.54 6.67
CA LYS A 99 1.57 -20.78 6.12
C LYS A 99 2.98 -20.62 5.53
N ILE A 100 3.26 -19.52 4.84
CA ILE A 100 4.62 -19.24 4.32
C ILE A 100 5.64 -19.29 5.46
N HIS A 101 5.36 -18.67 6.60
CA HIS A 101 6.29 -18.69 7.73
C HIS A 101 6.53 -20.10 8.27
N SER A 102 5.48 -20.91 8.46
CA SER A 102 5.64 -22.29 8.93
C SER A 102 6.37 -23.19 7.93
N ASP A 103 6.13 -23.01 6.64
CA ASP A 103 6.84 -23.73 5.58
C ASP A 103 8.35 -23.37 5.59
N LEU A 104 8.67 -22.09 5.71
CA LEU A 104 10.05 -21.61 5.75
C LEU A 104 10.78 -22.04 7.04
N SER A 105 10.06 -22.05 8.16
CA SER A 105 10.59 -22.54 9.44
C SER A 105 11.04 -24.00 9.38
N ALA A 106 10.45 -24.79 8.50
CA ALA A 106 10.80 -26.20 8.31
C ALA A 106 12.04 -26.44 7.41
N LEU A 107 12.55 -25.41 6.73
CA LEU A 107 13.61 -25.58 5.71
C LEU A 107 15.04 -25.42 6.27
N GLY A 108 15.24 -24.42 7.10
CA GLY A 108 16.57 -24.07 7.62
C GLY A 108 16.74 -24.36 9.11
N SER A 109 17.87 -23.96 9.65
CA SER A 109 18.16 -24.09 11.08
C SER A 109 17.43 -23.04 11.93
N ILE A 110 17.19 -21.87 11.39
CA ILE A 110 16.51 -20.74 12.03
C ILE A 110 15.60 -20.06 11.02
N HIS A 111 14.37 -19.75 11.47
CA HIS A 111 13.46 -18.87 10.76
C HIS A 111 13.34 -17.51 11.49
N ILE A 112 13.42 -16.42 10.75
CA ILE A 112 13.39 -15.06 11.25
C ILE A 112 12.12 -14.37 10.79
N SER A 113 11.29 -13.90 11.73
CA SER A 113 10.20 -12.98 11.42
C SER A 113 10.74 -11.56 11.26
N ASN A 114 10.50 -10.94 10.11
CA ASN A 114 10.97 -9.60 9.81
C ASN A 114 9.83 -8.58 9.95
N VAL A 115 9.89 -7.77 10.98
CA VAL A 115 9.04 -6.59 11.15
C VAL A 115 9.56 -5.50 10.23
N HIS A 116 8.94 -5.37 9.05
CA HIS A 116 9.47 -4.67 7.88
C HIS A 116 8.64 -3.44 7.54
N ILE A 117 9.29 -2.32 7.31
CA ILE A 117 8.75 -1.03 6.88
C ILE A 117 7.31 -0.77 7.37
N LEU A 118 7.14 -0.07 8.47
CA LEU A 118 5.82 0.12 9.08
C LEU A 118 5.24 1.50 8.73
N ALA A 119 5.15 1.80 7.45
CA ALA A 119 4.66 3.05 6.93
C ALA A 119 3.26 3.44 7.45
N ASN A 120 2.45 2.47 7.86
CA ASN A 120 1.13 2.72 8.45
C ASN A 120 1.17 3.27 9.88
N LEU A 121 2.32 3.28 10.54
CA LEU A 121 2.51 3.86 11.88
C LEU A 121 3.14 5.26 11.84
N GLU A 122 3.76 5.65 10.72
CA GLU A 122 4.35 6.98 10.55
C GLU A 122 3.27 8.07 10.49
N PRO A 123 3.56 9.25 11.01
CA PRO A 123 4.76 9.69 11.73
C PRO A 123 4.57 9.71 13.25
N TRP A 124 3.36 9.37 13.74
CA TRP A 124 2.99 9.50 15.14
C TRP A 124 3.70 8.46 15.99
N ARG A 125 3.91 8.78 17.28
CA ARG A 125 4.49 7.84 18.22
C ARG A 125 3.60 6.63 18.40
N TRP A 126 4.20 5.46 18.29
CA TRP A 126 3.52 4.20 18.47
C TRP A 126 4.31 3.32 19.46
N GLY A 127 3.64 2.73 20.41
CA GLY A 127 4.27 1.87 21.37
C GLY A 127 3.22 1.14 22.20
N SER A 128 2.74 -0.01 21.73
CA SER A 128 1.79 -0.85 22.44
C SER A 128 2.50 -2.12 22.93
N PRO A 129 2.96 -2.17 24.19
CA PRO A 129 3.60 -3.37 24.75
C PRO A 129 2.75 -4.63 24.66
N ASP A 130 1.46 -4.54 24.93
CA ASP A 130 0.52 -5.67 24.84
C ASP A 130 0.45 -6.22 23.40
N PHE A 131 0.31 -5.34 22.41
CA PHE A 131 0.29 -5.74 21.00
C PHE A 131 1.59 -6.44 20.59
N VAL A 132 2.75 -5.84 20.95
CA VAL A 132 4.06 -6.40 20.61
C VAL A 132 4.29 -7.74 21.28
N GLN A 133 3.90 -7.90 22.54
CA GLN A 133 4.01 -9.18 23.25
C GLN A 133 3.21 -10.28 22.55
N LYS A 134 1.97 -9.98 22.17
CA LYS A 134 1.10 -10.90 21.40
C LYS A 134 1.70 -11.23 20.03
N ALA A 135 2.24 -10.23 19.34
CA ALA A 135 2.87 -10.42 18.03
C ALA A 135 4.09 -11.33 18.11
N VAL A 136 5.00 -11.12 19.07
CA VAL A 136 6.18 -11.97 19.24
C VAL A 136 5.79 -13.39 19.68
N ASN A 137 4.75 -13.51 20.52
CA ASN A 137 4.21 -14.81 20.89
C ASN A 137 3.69 -15.58 19.66
N ALA A 138 2.96 -14.91 18.77
CA ALA A 138 2.48 -15.51 17.52
C ALA A 138 3.63 -15.86 16.57
N MET A 139 4.64 -15.00 16.45
CA MET A 139 5.84 -15.29 15.67
C MET A 139 6.50 -16.61 16.11
N HIS A 140 6.59 -16.81 17.41
CA HIS A 140 7.23 -18.00 17.99
C HIS A 140 6.32 -19.23 17.89
N ASN A 141 5.09 -19.15 18.36
CA ASN A 141 4.21 -20.30 18.52
C ASN A 141 3.37 -20.65 17.27
N VAL A 142 3.08 -19.67 16.40
CA VAL A 142 2.28 -19.87 15.18
C VAL A 142 3.18 -20.01 13.96
N HIS A 143 4.17 -19.12 13.83
CA HIS A 143 5.07 -19.12 12.66
C HIS A 143 6.29 -20.02 12.80
N GLY A 144 6.60 -20.50 14.00
CA GLY A 144 7.81 -21.27 14.27
C GLY A 144 9.10 -20.45 14.13
N ALA A 145 9.01 -19.11 14.27
CA ALA A 145 10.19 -18.25 14.19
C ALA A 145 11.03 -18.34 15.47
N ASN A 146 12.35 -18.39 15.30
CA ASN A 146 13.33 -18.47 16.38
C ASN A 146 14.00 -17.12 16.65
N ALA A 147 13.86 -16.18 15.72
CA ALA A 147 14.50 -14.87 15.79
C ALA A 147 13.61 -13.79 15.19
N LEU A 148 13.95 -12.55 15.50
CA LEU A 148 13.27 -11.35 15.04
C LEU A 148 14.27 -10.42 14.36
N HIS A 149 13.89 -9.88 13.21
CA HIS A 149 14.56 -8.78 12.56
C HIS A 149 13.64 -7.56 12.58
N LEU A 150 14.12 -6.45 13.13
CA LEU A 150 13.32 -5.26 13.39
C LEU A 150 13.80 -4.09 12.53
N TYR A 151 12.87 -3.49 11.79
CA TYR A 151 13.04 -2.17 11.19
C TYR A 151 12.66 -1.06 12.18
N PRO A 152 13.08 0.20 11.93
CA PRO A 152 12.57 1.36 12.65
C PRO A 152 11.05 1.44 12.61
N GLN A 153 10.43 2.09 13.61
CA GLN A 153 9.00 2.37 13.62
C GLN A 153 8.58 3.21 12.42
N ALA A 154 9.31 4.30 12.20
CA ALA A 154 9.17 5.11 11.00
C ALA A 154 9.92 4.47 9.82
N SER A 155 9.55 4.86 8.60
CA SER A 155 10.25 4.42 7.41
C SER A 155 11.75 4.77 7.44
N TYR A 156 12.58 3.91 6.87
CA TYR A 156 14.03 4.15 6.76
C TYR A 156 14.41 5.19 5.68
N TRP A 157 13.45 5.71 4.92
CA TRP A 157 13.73 6.67 3.83
C TRP A 157 14.30 7.99 4.31
N ASP A 158 13.98 8.41 5.54
CA ASP A 158 14.55 9.61 6.17
C ASP A 158 15.49 9.26 7.35
N TRP A 159 15.86 7.99 7.45
CA TRP A 159 16.79 7.52 8.46
C TRP A 159 18.07 8.39 8.49
N PRO A 160 18.58 8.80 9.66
CA PRO A 160 18.12 8.39 11.01
C PRO A 160 17.10 9.35 11.65
N TYR A 161 16.45 10.21 10.91
CA TYR A 161 15.61 11.28 11.43
C TYR A 161 14.12 10.90 11.48
N THR A 162 13.41 11.62 12.38
CA THR A 162 11.93 11.59 12.45
C THR A 162 11.33 12.71 11.61
N ALA A 163 9.99 12.69 11.45
CA ALA A 163 9.24 13.76 10.79
C ALA A 163 8.99 15.00 11.68
N ASP A 164 9.41 14.97 12.95
CA ASP A 164 9.11 16.02 13.93
C ASP A 164 9.74 17.37 13.55
N LYS A 165 8.96 18.45 13.64
CA LYS A 165 9.42 19.84 13.59
C LYS A 165 9.74 20.30 14.99
N LEU A 166 11.01 20.34 15.37
CA LEU A 166 11.43 20.84 16.67
C LEU A 166 11.51 22.37 16.66
N ALA A 167 11.24 23.01 17.81
CA ALA A 167 11.23 24.47 17.94
C ALA A 167 12.60 25.09 17.65
N ASP A 168 13.69 24.38 17.91
CA ASP A 168 15.08 24.83 17.66
C ASP A 168 15.55 24.54 16.22
N GLY A 169 14.68 23.98 15.37
CA GLY A 169 14.96 23.64 13.97
C GLY A 169 15.87 22.43 13.76
N LYS A 170 16.25 21.72 14.83
CA LYS A 170 17.04 20.49 14.72
C LYS A 170 16.16 19.33 14.26
N ARG A 171 16.82 18.29 13.75
CA ARG A 171 16.19 17.02 13.41
C ARG A 171 16.39 16.05 14.58
N GLU A 172 15.31 15.39 14.97
CA GLU A 172 15.32 14.39 16.02
C GLU A 172 15.64 13.00 15.46
N TYR A 173 16.44 12.23 16.21
CA TYR A 173 16.77 10.86 15.81
C TYR A 173 15.65 9.88 16.19
N GLN A 174 15.36 8.95 15.29
CA GLN A 174 14.37 7.88 15.52
C GLN A 174 14.72 7.03 16.73
N LEU A 175 16.01 6.76 16.99
CA LEU A 175 16.44 5.97 18.15
C LEU A 175 16.09 6.64 19.49
N ASP A 176 16.13 7.97 19.55
CA ASP A 176 15.84 8.71 20.76
C ASP A 176 14.33 8.86 20.98
N ARG A 177 13.59 9.25 19.92
CA ARG A 177 12.15 9.45 19.99
C ARG A 177 11.39 8.15 20.20
N ASP A 178 11.72 7.11 19.42
CA ASP A 178 10.99 5.86 19.36
C ASP A 178 11.56 4.78 20.30
N TRP A 179 12.19 5.21 21.43
CA TRP A 179 12.82 4.32 22.39
C TRP A 179 11.88 3.19 22.87
N ILE A 180 10.59 3.48 23.04
CA ILE A 180 9.59 2.50 23.48
C ILE A 180 9.40 1.39 22.42
N TRP A 181 9.44 1.73 21.13
CA TRP A 181 9.41 0.77 20.03
C TRP A 181 10.54 -0.24 20.12
N TYR A 182 11.78 0.23 20.19
CA TYR A 182 12.94 -0.66 20.27
C TYR A 182 12.95 -1.47 21.56
N LYS A 183 12.57 -0.86 22.66
CA LYS A 183 12.58 -1.52 23.97
C LYS A 183 11.49 -2.61 24.09
N THR A 184 10.31 -2.40 23.55
CA THR A 184 9.23 -3.40 23.55
C THR A 184 9.59 -4.62 22.72
N TRP A 185 10.01 -4.42 21.47
CA TRP A 185 10.40 -5.52 20.62
C TRP A 185 11.60 -6.29 21.18
N GLY A 186 12.64 -5.60 21.64
CA GLY A 186 13.80 -6.24 22.26
C GLY A 186 13.44 -7.03 23.51
N ARG A 187 12.58 -6.49 24.37
CA ARG A 187 12.11 -7.17 25.59
C ARG A 187 11.34 -8.46 25.31
N TYR A 188 10.41 -8.40 24.38
CA TYR A 188 9.57 -9.56 24.06
C TYR A 188 10.27 -10.56 23.12
N ALA A 189 11.16 -10.12 22.26
CA ALA A 189 12.04 -11.02 21.50
C ALA A 189 12.91 -11.87 22.42
N TRP A 190 13.36 -11.31 23.56
CA TRP A 190 14.10 -12.05 24.58
C TRP A 190 13.22 -13.05 25.33
N ASN A 191 12.02 -12.64 25.75
CA ASN A 191 11.04 -13.50 26.40
C ASN A 191 9.62 -12.93 26.26
N CYS A 192 8.81 -13.55 25.40
CA CYS A 192 7.41 -13.17 25.20
C CYS A 192 6.46 -13.79 26.24
N HIS A 193 6.91 -14.81 27.02
CA HIS A 193 6.10 -15.51 28.03
C HIS A 193 6.15 -14.80 29.39
N ARG A 194 5.85 -13.51 29.40
CA ARG A 194 5.82 -12.71 30.61
C ARG A 194 4.39 -12.51 31.07
N ASP A 195 4.21 -12.51 32.40
CA ASP A 195 2.90 -12.24 32.99
C ASP A 195 2.48 -10.79 32.73
N ARG A 196 1.25 -10.59 32.31
CA ARG A 196 0.71 -9.28 31.93
C ARG A 196 0.76 -8.27 33.08
N SER A 197 0.41 -8.68 34.31
CA SER A 197 0.42 -7.75 35.45
C SER A 197 1.81 -7.26 35.77
N SER A 198 2.80 -8.14 35.73
CA SER A 198 4.22 -7.77 35.88
C SER A 198 4.74 -6.88 34.75
N GLU A 199 4.21 -7.04 33.53
CA GLU A 199 4.58 -6.18 32.40
C GLU A 199 3.95 -4.79 32.53
N VAL A 200 2.73 -4.66 33.02
CA VAL A 200 2.13 -3.35 33.34
C VAL A 200 2.98 -2.63 34.38
N GLU A 201 3.32 -3.27 35.50
CA GLU A 201 4.18 -2.68 36.54
C GLU A 201 5.55 -2.25 35.97
N TYR A 202 6.12 -3.07 35.10
CA TYR A 202 7.40 -2.75 34.45
C TYR A 202 7.28 -1.51 33.55
N TRP A 203 6.27 -1.44 32.71
CA TRP A 203 6.11 -0.32 31.78
C TRP A 203 5.69 0.96 32.50
N ASP A 204 4.83 0.87 33.52
CA ASP A 204 4.48 2.00 34.38
C ASP A 204 5.73 2.60 35.03
N LYS A 205 6.63 1.74 35.52
CA LYS A 205 7.92 2.21 36.04
C LYS A 205 8.79 2.85 34.97
N GLN A 206 8.90 2.26 33.75
CA GLN A 206 9.73 2.82 32.68
C GLN A 206 9.23 4.18 32.22
N LEU A 207 7.92 4.32 32.03
CA LEU A 207 7.27 5.57 31.62
C LEU A 207 7.32 6.60 32.75
N GLY A 208 7.11 6.16 33.99
CA GLY A 208 7.27 7.01 35.18
C GLY A 208 8.67 7.57 35.33
N ASP A 209 9.70 6.73 35.18
CA ASP A 209 11.10 7.15 35.19
C ASP A 209 11.41 8.13 34.03
N TYR A 210 10.83 7.93 32.85
CA TYR A 210 11.07 8.77 31.69
C TYR A 210 10.38 10.13 31.81
N TYR A 211 9.10 10.16 32.18
CA TYR A 211 8.31 11.40 32.27
C TYR A 211 8.30 12.06 33.67
N GLY A 212 8.93 11.43 34.64
CA GLY A 212 9.04 11.98 36.02
C GLY A 212 7.71 11.96 36.76
N THR A 213 6.92 10.89 36.60
CA THR A 213 5.67 10.61 37.31
C THR A 213 5.84 9.46 38.28
N THR A 214 4.85 9.24 39.14
CA THR A 214 4.73 7.96 39.86
C THR A 214 4.31 6.83 38.91
N PRO A 215 4.59 5.56 39.22
CA PRO A 215 4.11 4.44 38.39
C PRO A 215 2.60 4.44 38.17
N ALA A 216 1.81 4.76 39.20
CA ALA A 216 0.36 4.82 39.09
C ALA A 216 -0.15 5.88 38.10
N GLU A 217 0.52 7.04 38.03
CA GLU A 217 0.22 8.10 37.06
C GLU A 217 0.74 7.73 35.66
N ALA A 218 1.85 6.98 35.59
CA ALA A 218 2.41 6.49 34.33
C ALA A 218 1.50 5.43 33.67
N GLY A 219 0.67 4.73 34.41
CA GLY A 219 -0.34 3.80 33.89
C GLY A 219 -1.31 4.46 32.91
N ASP A 220 -1.63 5.75 33.12
CA ASP A 220 -2.44 6.50 32.15
C ASP A 220 -1.67 6.76 30.84
N ILE A 221 -0.34 6.91 30.88
CA ILE A 221 0.50 7.04 29.67
C ILE A 221 0.58 5.70 28.94
N LEU A 222 0.74 4.61 29.67
CA LEU A 222 0.72 3.25 29.10
C LEU A 222 -0.62 2.96 28.41
N GLU A 223 -1.73 3.25 29.10
CA GLU A 223 -3.08 3.12 28.53
C GLU A 223 -3.23 3.90 27.24
N ALA A 224 -2.75 5.13 27.19
CA ALA A 224 -2.79 5.96 25.97
C ALA A 224 -2.04 5.30 24.79
N TYR A 225 -0.85 4.76 25.03
CA TYR A 225 -0.08 4.04 24.01
C TYR A 225 -0.80 2.75 23.54
N GLU A 226 -1.36 1.97 24.46
CA GLU A 226 -2.03 0.72 24.12
C GLU A 226 -3.33 0.96 23.36
N GLN A 227 -4.10 1.97 23.75
CA GLN A 227 -5.33 2.33 23.05
C GLN A 227 -5.03 2.89 21.65
N SER A 228 -4.14 3.86 21.53
CA SER A 228 -3.77 4.42 20.21
C SER A 228 -3.10 3.38 19.31
N GLY A 229 -2.38 2.42 19.90
CA GLY A 229 -1.69 1.35 19.20
C GLY A 229 -2.61 0.40 18.42
N GLU A 230 -3.89 0.35 18.75
CA GLU A 230 -4.89 -0.47 18.04
C GLU A 230 -5.46 0.21 16.79
N ILE A 231 -5.38 1.54 16.67
CA ILE A 231 -6.11 2.30 15.66
C ILE A 231 -5.60 2.01 14.24
N ALA A 232 -4.33 2.29 13.96
CA ALA A 232 -3.76 2.09 12.64
C ALA A 232 -3.75 0.61 12.20
N PRO A 233 -3.40 -0.37 13.06
CA PRO A 233 -3.51 -1.78 12.72
C PRO A 233 -4.92 -2.23 12.35
N LYS A 234 -5.94 -1.86 13.14
CA LYS A 234 -7.33 -2.24 12.87
C LYS A 234 -7.86 -1.65 11.57
N LEU A 235 -7.62 -0.36 11.34
CA LEU A 235 -8.05 0.29 10.12
C LEU A 235 -7.37 -0.30 8.88
N LEU A 236 -6.06 -0.52 8.91
CA LEU A 236 -5.36 -1.04 7.76
C LEU A 236 -5.80 -2.46 7.41
N ARG A 237 -5.95 -3.35 8.40
CA ARG A 237 -6.36 -4.73 8.13
C ARG A 237 -7.77 -4.84 7.58
N ARG A 238 -8.66 -3.89 7.88
CA ARG A 238 -10.05 -3.93 7.44
C ARG A 238 -10.32 -3.10 6.18
N PHE A 239 -9.60 -1.99 6.00
CA PHE A 239 -9.79 -1.06 4.88
C PHE A 239 -8.57 -0.95 3.98
N GLY A 240 -7.45 -1.59 4.34
CA GLY A 240 -6.25 -1.56 3.53
C GLY A 240 -6.49 -2.10 2.13
N ILE A 241 -6.08 -1.32 1.15
CA ILE A 241 -6.26 -1.65 -0.27
C ILE A 241 -5.01 -2.25 -0.87
N THR A 242 -3.87 -2.03 -0.24
CA THR A 242 -2.58 -2.53 -0.69
C THR A 242 -1.84 -3.20 0.44
N GLU A 243 -1.06 -4.20 0.12
CA GLU A 243 -0.10 -4.78 1.00
C GLU A 243 0.93 -3.72 1.41
N GLY A 244 1.25 -3.68 2.70
CA GLY A 244 2.29 -2.81 3.20
C GLY A 244 2.11 -1.35 2.87
N ASN A 245 0.98 -0.98 2.42
CA ASN A 245 0.50 0.34 2.04
C ASN A 245 1.52 1.47 2.33
N ARG A 246 2.53 1.60 1.49
CA ARG A 246 3.58 2.63 1.57
C ARG A 246 3.04 4.04 1.43
N GLN A 247 1.80 4.15 1.00
CA GLN A 247 0.98 5.33 1.17
C GLN A 247 0.42 5.27 2.58
N THR A 248 0.84 6.12 3.45
CA THR A 248 0.39 6.03 4.83
C THR A 248 -1.13 6.14 4.94
N LEU A 249 -1.74 5.14 5.59
CA LEU A 249 -3.17 5.17 5.91
C LEU A 249 -3.54 6.43 6.72
N LEU A 250 -2.63 6.92 7.55
CA LEU A 250 -2.87 8.07 8.42
C LEU A 250 -3.03 9.40 7.66
N LEU A 251 -2.66 9.48 6.38
CA LEU A 251 -3.09 10.58 5.50
C LEU A 251 -4.58 10.53 5.14
N GLY A 252 -5.22 9.38 5.32
CA GLY A 252 -6.61 9.11 4.98
C GLY A 252 -6.76 8.30 3.70
N MET A 253 -8.02 8.06 3.34
CA MET A 253 -8.42 7.35 2.12
C MET A 253 -9.50 8.16 1.39
N PHE A 254 -9.56 7.97 0.06
CA PHE A 254 -10.63 8.54 -0.75
C PHE A 254 -11.92 7.73 -0.65
N MET A 255 -13.05 8.39 -0.85
CA MET A 255 -14.35 7.72 -0.98
C MET A 255 -14.34 6.69 -2.11
N SER A 256 -13.70 7.02 -3.24
CA SER A 256 -13.55 6.11 -4.37
C SER A 256 -12.86 4.79 -3.98
N GLN A 257 -11.89 4.82 -3.07
CA GLN A 257 -11.20 3.63 -2.56
C GLN A 257 -12.10 2.79 -1.63
N LEU A 258 -12.99 3.44 -0.88
CA LEU A 258 -13.94 2.77 0.02
C LEU A 258 -15.10 2.11 -0.73
N VAL A 259 -15.62 2.77 -1.78
CA VAL A 259 -16.76 2.25 -2.56
C VAL A 259 -16.35 1.30 -3.68
N ASN A 260 -15.08 1.34 -4.12
CA ASN A 260 -14.53 0.43 -5.13
C ASN A 260 -13.13 -0.06 -4.75
N PRO A 261 -12.98 -0.81 -3.65
CA PRO A 261 -11.66 -1.25 -3.16
C PRO A 261 -10.94 -2.15 -4.15
N TYR A 262 -11.65 -2.90 -4.98
CA TYR A 262 -11.05 -3.85 -5.94
C TYR A 262 -10.25 -3.16 -7.05
N LYS A 263 -10.54 -1.91 -7.35
CA LYS A 263 -9.77 -1.09 -8.29
C LYS A 263 -8.35 -0.82 -7.78
N TYR A 264 -8.17 -0.78 -6.45
CA TYR A 264 -6.95 -0.36 -5.78
C TYR A 264 -6.23 -1.50 -5.05
N THR A 265 -6.86 -2.68 -4.93
CA THR A 265 -6.25 -3.83 -4.26
C THR A 265 -5.23 -4.48 -5.16
N ILE A 266 -3.97 -4.54 -4.71
CA ILE A 266 -2.85 -5.09 -5.47
C ILE A 266 -2.59 -6.54 -5.08
N TYR A 267 -2.70 -6.86 -3.79
CA TYR A 267 -2.46 -8.20 -3.24
C TYR A 267 -3.70 -8.73 -2.50
N PRO A 268 -4.69 -9.32 -3.20
CA PRO A 268 -5.92 -9.80 -2.55
C PRO A 268 -5.67 -10.81 -1.43
N GLY A 269 -4.73 -11.73 -1.63
CA GLY A 269 -4.39 -12.76 -0.63
C GLY A 269 -3.80 -12.20 0.66
N PHE A 270 -3.17 -11.03 0.60
CA PHE A 270 -2.67 -10.35 1.78
C PHE A 270 -3.80 -9.86 2.69
N TYR A 271 -4.85 -9.28 2.13
CA TYR A 271 -6.02 -8.84 2.89
C TYR A 271 -6.61 -9.98 3.73
N GLU A 272 -6.68 -11.18 3.18
CA GLU A 272 -7.20 -12.36 3.88
C GLU A 272 -6.30 -12.81 5.03
N SER A 273 -5.01 -12.54 4.95
CA SER A 273 -4.00 -12.97 5.92
C SER A 273 -3.71 -11.94 7.01
N CYS A 274 -3.91 -10.66 6.75
CA CYS A 274 -3.42 -9.58 7.61
C CYS A 274 -4.31 -9.27 8.83
N GLY A 275 -5.44 -9.97 9.00
CA GLY A 275 -6.35 -9.79 10.12
C GLY A 275 -7.23 -11.01 10.35
N PRO A 276 -8.10 -10.99 11.38
CA PRO A 276 -9.16 -11.97 11.54
C PRO A 276 -10.04 -12.03 10.30
N GLU A 277 -10.74 -13.16 10.12
CA GLU A 277 -11.79 -13.25 9.10
C GLU A 277 -12.76 -12.08 9.24
N GLY A 278 -13.23 -11.53 8.12
CA GLY A 278 -14.13 -10.40 8.14
C GLY A 278 -14.48 -9.89 6.76
N GLU A 279 -15.24 -8.82 6.72
CA GLU A 279 -15.84 -8.30 5.49
C GLU A 279 -15.26 -6.93 5.10
N LYS A 280 -15.09 -6.72 3.79
CA LYS A 280 -14.91 -5.36 3.24
C LYS A 280 -16.23 -4.61 3.30
N LEU A 281 -16.17 -3.27 3.28
CA LEU A 281 -17.38 -2.45 3.34
C LEU A 281 -18.36 -2.78 2.18
N ILE A 282 -17.86 -2.99 0.98
CA ILE A 282 -18.69 -3.35 -0.18
C ILE A 282 -19.39 -4.71 0.00
N GLU A 283 -18.69 -5.69 0.59
CA GLU A 283 -19.24 -7.02 0.88
C GLU A 283 -20.28 -6.95 2.00
N TYR A 284 -20.02 -6.15 3.04
CA TYR A 284 -20.92 -5.89 4.13
C TYR A 284 -22.26 -5.33 3.62
N VAL A 285 -22.22 -4.26 2.82
CA VAL A 285 -23.44 -3.62 2.29
C VAL A 285 -24.20 -4.55 1.35
N GLU A 286 -23.50 -5.32 0.52
CA GLU A 286 -24.11 -6.32 -0.34
C GLU A 286 -24.88 -7.38 0.47
N LYS A 287 -24.28 -7.89 1.55
CA LYS A 287 -24.92 -8.88 2.42
C LYS A 287 -26.12 -8.31 3.17
N GLU A 288 -26.03 -7.07 3.67
CA GLU A 288 -27.16 -6.36 4.27
C GLU A 288 -28.34 -6.29 3.29
N TRP A 289 -28.06 -5.86 2.04
CA TRP A 289 -29.09 -5.76 1.00
C TRP A 289 -29.71 -7.13 0.67
N LYS A 290 -28.88 -8.16 0.54
CA LYS A 290 -29.32 -9.53 0.22
C LYS A 290 -29.83 -10.30 1.43
N LYS A 291 -29.83 -9.71 2.64
CA LYS A 291 -30.19 -10.35 3.91
C LYS A 291 -29.40 -11.64 4.17
N GLN A 292 -28.11 -11.60 3.88
CA GLN A 292 -27.17 -12.70 4.09
C GLN A 292 -26.49 -12.55 5.47
N PRO A 293 -26.08 -13.65 6.10
CA PRO A 293 -25.37 -13.59 7.38
C PRO A 293 -23.98 -12.97 7.21
N HIS A 294 -23.58 -12.18 8.19
CA HIS A 294 -22.23 -11.62 8.29
C HIS A 294 -21.23 -12.62 8.83
N VAL A 295 -19.95 -12.41 8.53
CA VAL A 295 -18.85 -13.29 8.94
C VAL A 295 -17.70 -12.47 9.50
N GLY A 296 -17.31 -12.82 10.72
CA GLY A 296 -16.10 -12.31 11.35
C GLY A 296 -16.15 -10.82 11.71
N GLU A 297 -15.06 -10.14 11.48
CA GLU A 297 -14.86 -8.73 11.84
C GLU A 297 -15.57 -7.81 10.84
N LEU A 298 -16.45 -6.94 11.32
CA LEU A 298 -17.28 -6.09 10.46
C LEU A 298 -16.70 -4.68 10.33
N PRO A 299 -16.78 -4.06 9.14
CA PRO A 299 -16.17 -2.75 8.89
C PRO A 299 -16.74 -1.62 9.74
N LEU A 300 -18.06 -1.63 10.02
CA LEU A 300 -18.69 -0.62 10.87
C LEU A 300 -18.33 -0.76 12.33
N ASP A 301 -18.14 -1.98 12.82
CA ASP A 301 -17.70 -2.26 14.20
C ASP A 301 -16.25 -1.79 14.38
N ILE A 302 -15.39 -2.03 13.40
CA ILE A 302 -14.00 -1.60 13.45
C ILE A 302 -13.89 -0.06 13.52
N VAL A 303 -14.64 0.67 12.70
CA VAL A 303 -14.57 2.13 12.78
C VAL A 303 -15.18 2.70 14.06
N ALA A 304 -16.15 2.02 14.66
CA ALA A 304 -16.65 2.36 15.98
C ALA A 304 -15.60 2.10 17.08
N GLN A 305 -14.95 0.94 17.04
CA GLN A 305 -13.87 0.58 17.99
C GLN A 305 -12.69 1.56 17.92
N VAL A 306 -12.27 1.98 16.74
CA VAL A 306 -11.13 2.92 16.65
C VAL A 306 -11.47 4.31 17.16
N VAL A 307 -12.74 4.75 17.07
CA VAL A 307 -13.20 5.98 17.73
C VAL A 307 -13.13 5.81 19.25
N GLU A 308 -13.61 4.70 19.79
CA GLU A 308 -13.52 4.41 21.23
C GLU A 308 -12.08 4.35 21.72
N HIS A 309 -11.19 3.72 20.96
CA HIS A 309 -9.74 3.71 21.23
C HIS A 309 -9.15 5.13 21.25
N GLY A 310 -9.51 5.97 20.27
CA GLY A 310 -9.08 7.36 20.22
C GLY A 310 -9.53 8.18 21.42
N ASP A 311 -10.79 8.04 21.83
CA ASP A 311 -11.34 8.72 23.00
C ASP A 311 -10.66 8.27 24.31
N LYS A 312 -10.43 6.96 24.47
CA LYS A 312 -9.71 6.41 25.63
C LYS A 312 -8.26 6.89 25.66
N ALA A 313 -7.56 6.89 24.52
CA ALA A 313 -6.19 7.36 24.44
C ALA A 313 -6.06 8.84 24.85
N VAL A 314 -6.97 9.70 24.37
CA VAL A 314 -6.98 11.11 24.73
C VAL A 314 -7.34 11.32 26.20
N ALA A 315 -8.37 10.62 26.71
CA ALA A 315 -8.74 10.73 28.11
C ALA A 315 -7.60 10.32 29.06
N ALA A 316 -6.88 9.26 28.71
CA ALA A 316 -5.75 8.78 29.51
C ALA A 316 -4.56 9.75 29.46
N ILE A 317 -4.14 10.18 28.28
CA ILE A 317 -2.97 11.08 28.16
C ILE A 317 -3.23 12.47 28.76
N ASP A 318 -4.46 12.98 28.63
CA ASP A 318 -4.84 14.27 29.21
C ASP A 318 -4.87 14.19 30.75
N LYS A 319 -5.30 13.09 31.32
CA LYS A 319 -5.27 12.83 32.76
C LYS A 319 -3.83 12.79 33.29
N ALA A 320 -2.90 12.15 32.57
CA ALA A 320 -1.50 12.07 32.96
C ALA A 320 -0.77 13.43 32.92
N ALA A 321 -1.26 14.39 32.14
CA ALA A 321 -0.53 15.63 31.82
C ALA A 321 -0.12 16.45 33.04
N ALA A 322 -0.94 16.51 34.09
CA ALA A 322 -0.66 17.29 35.30
C ALA A 322 0.49 16.71 36.16
N ALA A 323 0.75 15.40 36.04
CA ALA A 323 1.77 14.70 36.83
C ALA A 323 3.17 14.75 36.20
N VAL A 324 3.27 15.08 34.92
CA VAL A 324 4.53 15.05 34.17
C VAL A 324 5.49 16.15 34.61
N THR A 325 6.67 15.76 35.10
CA THR A 325 7.70 16.68 35.60
C THR A 325 8.95 16.73 34.72
N ARG A 326 9.24 15.68 33.95
CA ARG A 326 10.40 15.56 33.03
C ARG A 326 9.94 15.34 31.58
N ASN A 327 10.82 15.63 30.64
CA ASN A 327 10.59 15.45 29.21
C ASN A 327 9.24 16.05 28.75
N LYS A 328 8.89 17.21 29.28
CA LYS A 328 7.58 17.87 29.08
C LYS A 328 7.29 18.20 27.62
N GLU A 329 8.32 18.58 26.85
CA GLU A 329 8.17 18.88 25.43
C GLU A 329 7.80 17.60 24.66
N GLU A 330 8.54 16.50 24.90
CA GLU A 330 8.26 15.20 24.29
C GLU A 330 6.88 14.64 24.72
N PHE A 331 6.53 14.81 26.00
CA PHE A 331 5.18 14.47 26.46
C PHE A 331 4.10 15.29 25.73
N GLY A 332 4.34 16.57 25.51
CA GLY A 332 3.43 17.46 24.77
C GLY A 332 3.22 16.95 23.32
N ARG A 333 4.28 16.44 22.69
CA ARG A 333 4.22 15.82 21.35
C ARG A 333 3.46 14.50 21.37
N LEU A 334 3.74 13.64 22.34
CA LEU A 334 3.00 12.40 22.55
C LEU A 334 1.50 12.67 22.77
N ARG A 335 1.18 13.65 23.62
CA ARG A 335 -0.21 14.08 23.85
C ARG A 335 -0.85 14.57 22.55
N ASN A 336 -0.16 15.38 21.76
CA ASN A 336 -0.64 15.84 20.45
C ASN A 336 -0.94 14.65 19.51
N ASP A 337 -0.08 13.63 19.50
CA ASP A 337 -0.27 12.43 18.68
C ASP A 337 -1.54 11.67 19.07
N MET A 338 -1.86 11.55 20.38
CA MET A 338 -3.12 10.94 20.81
C MET A 338 -4.35 11.71 20.29
N HIS A 339 -4.28 13.05 20.31
CA HIS A 339 -5.31 13.88 19.70
C HIS A 339 -5.38 13.71 18.18
N CYS A 340 -4.24 13.57 17.50
CA CYS A 340 -4.20 13.27 16.06
C CYS A 340 -4.87 11.92 15.74
N TYR A 341 -4.55 10.86 16.48
CA TYR A 341 -5.18 9.55 16.33
C TYR A 341 -6.69 9.64 16.49
N ARG A 342 -7.18 10.36 17.50
CA ARG A 342 -8.62 10.54 17.72
C ARG A 342 -9.30 11.29 16.57
N GLU A 343 -8.76 12.44 16.15
CA GLU A 343 -9.37 13.22 15.08
C GLU A 343 -9.36 12.43 13.75
N PHE A 344 -8.30 11.67 13.50
CA PHE A 344 -8.23 10.76 12.36
C PHE A 344 -9.29 9.65 12.45
N ALA A 345 -9.45 9.03 13.61
CA ALA A 345 -10.45 7.98 13.82
C ALA A 345 -11.88 8.49 13.56
N TYR A 346 -12.22 9.68 14.06
CA TYR A 346 -13.52 10.32 13.78
C TYR A 346 -13.71 10.63 12.30
N ALA A 347 -12.71 11.26 11.66
CA ALA A 347 -12.77 11.57 10.23
C ALA A 347 -12.98 10.30 9.40
N PHE A 348 -12.25 9.23 9.71
CA PHE A 348 -12.34 7.97 8.98
C PHE A 348 -13.68 7.26 9.22
N ASN A 349 -14.16 7.18 10.46
CA ASN A 349 -15.46 6.59 10.80
C ASN A 349 -16.61 7.27 10.04
N LEU A 350 -16.63 8.61 10.00
CA LEU A 350 -17.66 9.36 9.30
C LEU A 350 -17.59 9.15 7.78
N LYS A 351 -16.37 9.08 7.23
CA LYS A 351 -16.13 8.78 5.81
C LYS A 351 -16.62 7.38 5.45
N VAL A 352 -16.35 6.37 6.26
CA VAL A 352 -16.84 5.00 6.04
C VAL A 352 -18.38 4.93 6.11
N LYS A 353 -19.01 5.64 7.05
CA LYS A 353 -20.47 5.74 7.11
C LYS A 353 -21.07 6.44 5.88
N ALA A 354 -20.39 7.47 5.36
CA ALA A 354 -20.79 8.10 4.10
C ALA A 354 -20.67 7.11 2.93
N ALA A 355 -19.58 6.37 2.85
CA ALA A 355 -19.38 5.34 1.83
C ALA A 355 -20.44 4.23 1.90
N GLN A 356 -20.84 3.82 3.09
CA GLN A 356 -21.97 2.90 3.29
C GLN A 356 -23.25 3.43 2.64
N ARG A 357 -23.58 4.74 2.84
CA ARG A 357 -24.75 5.35 2.21
C ARG A 357 -24.68 5.31 0.68
N VAL A 358 -23.52 5.62 0.13
CA VAL A 358 -23.29 5.54 -1.31
C VAL A 358 -23.45 4.11 -1.85
N LEU A 359 -22.95 3.12 -1.13
CA LEU A 359 -23.14 1.71 -1.49
C LEU A 359 -24.60 1.25 -1.32
N ASN A 360 -25.34 1.76 -0.32
CA ASN A 360 -26.78 1.50 -0.21
C ASN A 360 -27.53 2.01 -1.45
N TYR A 361 -27.19 3.20 -1.95
CA TYR A 361 -27.74 3.72 -3.21
C TYR A 361 -27.41 2.81 -4.39
N GLN A 362 -26.23 2.24 -4.44
CA GLN A 362 -25.86 1.32 -5.54
C GLN A 362 -26.88 0.18 -5.69
N TRP A 363 -27.37 -0.34 -4.58
CA TRP A 363 -28.34 -1.43 -4.55
C TRP A 363 -29.81 -0.95 -4.65
N GLY A 364 -30.18 0.02 -3.82
CA GLY A 364 -31.56 0.48 -3.63
C GLY A 364 -32.00 1.57 -4.58
N LYS A 365 -31.06 2.26 -5.24
CA LYS A 365 -31.30 3.41 -6.12
C LYS A 365 -32.09 4.56 -5.44
N ASP A 366 -32.12 4.60 -4.10
CA ASP A 366 -32.76 5.66 -3.32
C ASP A 366 -31.80 6.87 -3.20
N LEU A 367 -32.12 7.97 -3.86
CA LEU A 367 -31.36 9.21 -3.83
C LEU A 367 -31.23 9.81 -2.41
N ASN A 368 -32.14 9.50 -1.50
CA ASN A 368 -32.04 9.95 -0.10
C ASN A 368 -30.80 9.38 0.60
N GLU A 369 -30.32 8.22 0.21
CA GLU A 369 -29.06 7.65 0.73
C GLU A 369 -27.86 8.54 0.36
N LEU A 370 -27.84 9.06 -0.87
CA LEU A 370 -26.77 9.98 -1.29
C LEU A 370 -26.89 11.35 -0.59
N ASP A 371 -28.10 11.86 -0.37
CA ASP A 371 -28.30 13.06 0.44
C ASP A 371 -27.80 12.87 1.86
N ALA A 372 -28.08 11.72 2.46
CA ALA A 372 -27.63 11.39 3.81
C ALA A 372 -26.10 11.22 3.93
N ALA A 373 -25.39 10.97 2.83
CA ALA A 373 -23.93 10.90 2.81
C ALA A 373 -23.27 12.29 2.97
N ILE A 374 -23.89 13.36 2.47
CA ILE A 374 -23.32 14.72 2.48
C ILE A 374 -22.92 15.17 3.90
N PRO A 375 -23.84 15.22 4.90
CA PRO A 375 -23.49 15.68 6.23
C PRO A 375 -22.42 14.82 6.90
N LEU A 376 -22.33 13.54 6.58
CA LEU A 376 -21.25 12.66 7.08
C LEU A 376 -19.90 13.03 6.47
N MET A 377 -19.85 13.32 5.18
CA MET A 377 -18.62 13.79 4.52
C MET A 377 -18.20 15.17 5.05
N GLU A 378 -19.13 16.08 5.27
CA GLU A 378 -18.87 17.42 5.85
C GLU A 378 -18.28 17.30 7.26
N GLN A 379 -18.89 16.50 8.13
CA GLN A 379 -18.37 16.25 9.48
C GLN A 379 -17.00 15.56 9.45
N SER A 380 -16.79 14.62 8.52
CA SER A 380 -15.47 13.99 8.31
C SER A 380 -14.40 15.05 7.99
N LEU A 381 -14.72 16.01 7.11
CA LEU A 381 -13.81 17.11 6.78
C LEU A 381 -13.55 18.04 7.96
N GLU A 382 -14.51 18.28 8.84
CA GLU A 382 -14.30 19.08 10.05
C GLU A 382 -13.26 18.43 10.97
N HIS A 383 -13.35 17.12 11.20
CA HIS A 383 -12.34 16.38 11.97
C HIS A 383 -11.00 16.37 11.25
N TYR A 384 -10.98 16.21 9.93
CA TYR A 384 -9.74 16.27 9.16
C TYR A 384 -9.08 17.66 9.22
N ARG A 385 -9.83 18.76 9.22
CA ARG A 385 -9.31 20.11 9.43
C ARG A 385 -8.69 20.29 10.82
N LYS A 386 -9.28 19.70 11.87
CA LYS A 386 -8.67 19.67 13.21
C LYS A 386 -7.36 18.90 13.19
N LEU A 387 -7.31 17.77 12.50
CA LEU A 387 -6.09 17.00 12.29
C LEU A 387 -5.01 17.82 11.58
N VAL A 388 -5.37 18.56 10.53
CA VAL A 388 -4.46 19.50 9.86
C VAL A 388 -3.91 20.53 10.85
N ALA A 389 -4.75 21.12 11.69
CA ALA A 389 -4.31 22.10 12.69
C ALA A 389 -3.33 21.51 13.72
N LEU A 390 -3.53 20.26 14.13
CA LEU A 390 -2.65 19.54 15.06
C LEU A 390 -1.28 19.18 14.44
N THR A 391 -1.23 19.01 13.11
CA THR A 391 -0.06 18.43 12.43
C THR A 391 0.77 19.44 11.64
N ASP A 392 0.21 20.56 11.18
CA ASP A 392 0.87 21.53 10.29
C ASP A 392 2.14 22.15 10.90
N SER A 393 2.13 22.43 12.20
CA SER A 393 3.31 22.93 12.92
C SER A 393 4.17 21.84 13.55
N THR A 394 3.72 20.59 13.58
CA THR A 394 4.33 19.50 14.34
C THR A 394 5.18 18.57 13.48
N TYR A 395 4.77 18.34 12.22
CA TYR A 395 5.39 17.37 11.33
C TYR A 395 5.75 17.94 9.96
N TYR A 396 6.90 17.53 9.42
CA TYR A 396 7.32 17.86 8.05
C TYR A 396 6.52 17.07 7.01
N TYR A 397 6.10 15.85 7.34
CA TYR A 397 5.35 14.94 6.47
C TYR A 397 4.63 13.88 7.31
N ALA A 398 3.62 13.25 6.72
CA ALA A 398 2.96 12.09 7.31
C ALA A 398 3.69 10.78 6.98
N ASN A 399 4.41 10.73 5.86
CA ASN A 399 5.15 9.55 5.46
C ASN A 399 6.35 9.93 4.58
N SER A 400 7.55 9.49 4.97
CA SER A 400 8.79 9.73 4.24
C SER A 400 8.88 8.95 2.92
N MET A 401 8.07 7.90 2.74
CA MET A 401 8.04 7.07 1.54
C MET A 401 7.21 7.65 0.40
N GLN A 402 6.55 8.77 0.58
CA GLN A 402 5.82 9.47 -0.47
C GLN A 402 6.77 9.95 -1.56
N THR A 403 6.96 9.13 -2.57
CA THR A 403 7.74 9.40 -3.78
C THR A 403 6.83 9.40 -5.00
N ALA A 404 7.37 9.72 -6.17
CA ALA A 404 6.62 9.64 -7.42
C ALA A 404 6.04 8.24 -7.69
N GLN A 405 6.75 7.17 -7.28
CA GLN A 405 6.33 5.79 -7.44
C GLN A 405 5.35 5.33 -6.36
N ARG A 406 5.38 5.94 -5.17
CA ARG A 406 4.65 5.52 -3.97
C ARG A 406 3.57 6.50 -3.56
N ARG A 407 2.97 7.18 -4.48
CA ARG A 407 1.97 8.20 -4.20
C ARG A 407 0.57 7.62 -4.03
N ILE A 408 -0.28 8.41 -3.40
CA ILE A 408 -1.69 8.09 -3.22
C ILE A 408 -2.46 8.11 -4.56
N PRO A 409 -3.62 7.43 -4.66
CA PRO A 409 -4.35 7.22 -5.92
C PRO A 409 -4.89 8.47 -6.63
N ILE A 410 -4.74 9.65 -6.09
CA ILE A 410 -5.04 10.91 -6.78
C ILE A 410 -3.98 11.28 -7.82
N GLY A 411 -2.90 10.55 -7.87
CA GLY A 411 -1.87 10.65 -8.88
C GLY A 411 -1.16 12.00 -8.97
N GLY A 412 -0.19 12.05 -9.82
CA GLY A 412 0.23 13.26 -10.52
C GLY A 412 1.20 14.20 -9.85
N ASP A 413 1.30 14.29 -8.55
CA ASP A 413 1.97 15.43 -7.92
C ASP A 413 3.46 15.24 -7.62
N GLY A 414 4.10 14.23 -8.20
CA GLY A 414 5.53 14.01 -8.03
C GLY A 414 5.97 13.87 -6.55
N GLY A 415 5.14 13.22 -5.73
CA GLY A 415 5.40 13.05 -4.31
C GLY A 415 5.14 14.31 -3.44
N LYS A 416 4.34 15.26 -3.92
CA LYS A 416 4.04 16.50 -3.17
C LYS A 416 3.08 16.29 -2.01
N ASN A 417 2.12 15.37 -2.13
CA ASN A 417 1.09 15.15 -1.11
C ASN A 417 1.61 14.36 0.08
N LYS A 418 2.52 14.95 0.85
CA LYS A 418 3.15 14.32 2.01
C LYS A 418 2.50 14.69 3.35
N THR A 419 1.68 15.75 3.38
CA THR A 419 1.07 16.29 4.60
C THR A 419 -0.45 16.24 4.54
N TRP A 420 -1.09 16.26 5.69
CA TRP A 420 -2.55 16.35 5.79
C TRP A 420 -3.11 17.63 5.18
N LYS A 421 -2.36 18.74 5.26
CA LYS A 421 -2.75 20.02 4.67
C LYS A 421 -2.79 19.96 3.13
N GLU A 422 -1.80 19.30 2.53
CA GLU A 422 -1.78 19.06 1.08
C GLU A 422 -2.91 18.13 0.65
N MET A 423 -3.27 17.15 1.49
CA MET A 423 -4.38 16.23 1.22
C MET A 423 -5.76 16.87 1.37
N LEU A 424 -5.91 17.88 2.23
CA LEU A 424 -7.23 18.46 2.55
C LEU A 424 -7.96 18.96 1.31
N VAL A 425 -7.27 19.63 0.39
CA VAL A 425 -7.87 20.16 -0.85
C VAL A 425 -8.47 19.04 -1.71
N HIS A 426 -7.88 17.86 -1.72
CA HIS A 426 -8.39 16.73 -2.48
C HIS A 426 -9.67 16.16 -1.87
N TYR A 427 -9.78 16.12 -0.55
CA TYR A 427 -11.02 15.72 0.14
C TYR A 427 -12.13 16.76 0.02
N GLU A 428 -11.79 18.04 -0.02
CA GLU A 428 -12.74 19.11 -0.32
C GLU A 428 -13.28 19.02 -1.75
N ASN A 429 -12.41 18.73 -2.71
CA ASN A 429 -12.80 18.50 -4.10
C ASN A 429 -13.67 17.24 -4.25
N GLU A 430 -13.34 16.17 -3.53
CA GLU A 430 -14.14 14.93 -3.51
C GLU A 430 -15.59 15.21 -3.07
N LEU A 431 -15.79 16.01 -2.00
CA LEU A 431 -17.11 16.41 -1.56
C LEU A 431 -17.82 17.34 -2.57
N ALA A 432 -17.09 18.27 -3.18
CA ALA A 432 -17.66 19.17 -4.19
C ALA A 432 -18.13 18.39 -5.43
N ASN A 433 -17.32 17.46 -5.92
CA ASN A 433 -17.65 16.58 -7.03
C ASN A 433 -18.87 15.70 -6.69
N PHE A 434 -18.90 15.11 -5.50
CA PHE A 434 -20.03 14.31 -5.05
C PHE A 434 -21.34 15.10 -5.07
N LYS A 435 -21.35 16.32 -4.52
CA LYS A 435 -22.53 17.21 -4.53
C LYS A 435 -22.99 17.55 -5.95
N ALA A 436 -22.05 17.87 -6.85
CA ALA A 436 -22.34 18.19 -8.24
C ALA A 436 -22.93 16.98 -8.98
N ASN A 437 -22.33 15.81 -8.82
CA ASN A 437 -22.80 14.57 -9.45
C ASN A 437 -24.14 14.10 -8.89
N LEU A 438 -24.40 14.28 -7.59
CA LEU A 438 -25.72 14.02 -7.00
C LEU A 438 -26.78 14.96 -7.57
N GLN A 439 -26.48 16.26 -7.73
CA GLN A 439 -27.43 17.18 -8.35
C GLN A 439 -27.77 16.78 -9.79
N LEU A 440 -26.75 16.34 -10.55
CA LEU A 440 -26.95 15.81 -11.90
C LEU A 440 -27.88 14.57 -11.91
N LEU A 441 -27.70 13.65 -10.96
CA LEU A 441 -28.60 12.48 -10.81
C LEU A 441 -30.04 12.90 -10.50
N LYS A 442 -30.24 13.88 -9.61
CA LYS A 442 -31.55 14.41 -9.27
C LYS A 442 -32.23 15.09 -10.47
N ASP A 443 -31.48 15.89 -11.22
CA ASP A 443 -32.01 16.56 -12.39
C ASP A 443 -32.40 15.57 -13.50
N ARG A 444 -31.66 14.48 -13.65
CA ARG A 444 -32.04 13.36 -14.54
C ARG A 444 -33.31 12.66 -14.06
N ALA A 445 -33.40 12.33 -12.79
CA ALA A 445 -34.57 11.70 -12.20
C ALA A 445 -35.82 12.58 -12.33
N ALA A 446 -35.66 13.91 -12.29
CA ALA A 446 -36.74 14.89 -12.48
C ALA A 446 -37.07 15.17 -13.97
N GLY A 447 -36.37 14.52 -14.92
CA GLY A 447 -36.56 14.77 -16.36
C GLY A 447 -36.10 16.15 -16.85
N LYS A 448 -35.32 16.88 -16.04
CA LYS A 448 -34.81 18.22 -16.39
C LYS A 448 -33.60 18.15 -17.35
N VAL A 449 -32.91 17.04 -17.37
CA VAL A 449 -31.76 16.78 -18.25
C VAL A 449 -32.15 15.64 -19.19
N THR A 450 -32.36 15.96 -20.45
CA THR A 450 -32.71 15.02 -21.53
C THR A 450 -31.48 14.40 -22.17
N GLU A 451 -30.28 14.93 -21.92
CA GLU A 451 -29.05 14.39 -22.40
C GLU A 451 -28.54 13.28 -21.44
N SER A 452 -28.18 12.14 -22.02
CA SER A 452 -27.30 11.16 -21.38
C SER A 452 -26.08 11.86 -20.80
N ALA A 453 -25.43 11.28 -19.77
CA ALA A 453 -24.16 11.74 -19.21
C ALA A 453 -23.32 12.47 -20.24
N ALA A 454 -22.75 13.64 -19.90
CA ALA A 454 -22.04 14.52 -20.82
C ALA A 454 -21.35 13.68 -21.89
N GLU A 455 -21.76 13.88 -23.16
CA GLU A 455 -21.36 13.02 -24.27
C GLU A 455 -19.84 12.84 -24.20
N ILE A 456 -19.43 11.61 -23.88
CA ILE A 456 -17.99 11.34 -23.73
C ILE A 456 -17.41 11.43 -25.13
N LYS A 457 -16.61 12.46 -25.33
CA LYS A 457 -16.02 12.72 -26.65
C LYS A 457 -14.71 11.95 -26.81
N PRO A 458 -14.40 11.53 -28.05
CA PRO A 458 -13.08 11.03 -28.37
C PRO A 458 -11.98 12.00 -27.94
N LEU A 459 -10.86 11.46 -27.48
CA LEU A 459 -9.68 12.26 -27.16
C LEU A 459 -9.04 12.81 -28.44
N SER A 460 -8.49 14.02 -28.36
CA SER A 460 -7.70 14.58 -29.46
C SER A 460 -6.40 13.83 -29.62
N ALA A 461 -6.14 13.31 -30.83
CA ALA A 461 -4.88 12.64 -31.12
C ALA A 461 -3.74 13.68 -31.20
N ALA A 462 -2.66 13.44 -30.45
CA ALA A 462 -1.45 14.24 -30.56
C ALA A 462 -0.62 13.85 -31.81
N ASN A 463 0.01 14.83 -32.43
CA ASN A 463 0.90 14.59 -33.56
C ASN A 463 2.30 14.22 -33.05
N VAL A 464 2.62 12.92 -33.15
CA VAL A 464 3.89 12.34 -32.68
C VAL A 464 4.56 11.59 -33.84
N LYS A 465 5.87 11.78 -34.02
CA LYS A 465 6.65 11.05 -35.01
C LYS A 465 7.20 9.75 -34.42
N ILE A 466 6.72 8.61 -34.91
CA ILE A 466 7.29 7.30 -34.58
C ILE A 466 8.62 7.10 -35.28
N LEU A 467 9.63 6.63 -34.55
CA LEU A 467 11.00 6.48 -35.04
C LEU A 467 11.37 5.02 -35.35
N ASN A 468 10.70 4.04 -34.75
CA ASN A 468 11.00 2.61 -34.94
C ASN A 468 10.01 1.87 -35.83
N GLY A 469 9.27 2.56 -36.69
CA GLY A 469 8.51 1.97 -37.79
C GLY A 469 7.25 1.17 -37.39
N LEU A 470 6.63 1.45 -36.24
CA LEU A 470 5.38 0.80 -35.84
C LEU A 470 4.25 1.09 -36.84
N ALA A 471 3.53 0.07 -37.25
CA ALA A 471 2.46 0.17 -38.24
C ALA A 471 1.20 0.82 -37.63
N PRO A 472 0.78 2.02 -38.08
CA PRO A 472 -0.40 2.68 -37.56
C PRO A 472 -1.69 1.98 -37.94
N VAL A 473 -2.69 2.03 -37.07
CA VAL A 473 -4.03 1.55 -37.32
C VAL A 473 -5.03 2.50 -36.64
N LYS A 474 -6.08 2.89 -37.35
CA LYS A 474 -7.14 3.70 -36.76
C LYS A 474 -7.89 2.87 -35.74
N LEU A 475 -7.97 3.35 -34.51
CA LEU A 475 -8.66 2.68 -33.42
C LEU A 475 -10.18 2.87 -33.56
N ALA A 476 -10.88 1.76 -33.78
CA ALA A 476 -12.32 1.71 -33.93
C ALA A 476 -12.79 0.27 -33.72
N THR A 477 -14.08 0.05 -33.50
CA THR A 477 -14.68 -1.27 -33.57
C THR A 477 -14.38 -1.91 -34.92
N GLY A 478 -13.95 -3.18 -34.92
CA GLY A 478 -13.50 -3.92 -36.12
C GLY A 478 -11.99 -3.78 -36.41
N ALA A 479 -11.26 -2.93 -35.70
CA ALA A 479 -9.82 -2.78 -35.89
C ALA A 479 -9.04 -4.04 -35.43
N SER A 480 -7.96 -4.36 -36.17
CA SER A 480 -7.03 -5.46 -35.82
C SER A 480 -5.76 -4.87 -35.21
N LEU A 481 -5.61 -5.00 -33.88
CA LEU A 481 -4.45 -4.46 -33.15
C LEU A 481 -3.26 -5.42 -33.10
N PHE A 482 -3.48 -6.71 -33.41
CA PHE A 482 -2.43 -7.71 -33.45
C PHE A 482 -2.34 -8.37 -34.83
N SER A 483 -1.13 -8.59 -35.31
CA SER A 483 -0.88 -9.25 -36.61
C SER A 483 -1.03 -10.79 -36.55
N ASN A 484 -0.90 -11.37 -35.35
CA ASN A 484 -0.92 -12.81 -35.08
C ASN A 484 -2.18 -13.28 -34.35
N VAL A 485 -3.18 -12.41 -34.15
CA VAL A 485 -4.46 -12.71 -33.52
C VAL A 485 -5.59 -12.35 -34.45
N LEU A 486 -6.51 -13.29 -34.68
CA LEU A 486 -7.69 -13.10 -35.55
C LEU A 486 -8.75 -12.19 -34.92
N GLY A 487 -8.76 -12.07 -33.58
CA GLY A 487 -9.72 -11.24 -32.86
C GLY A 487 -9.57 -9.77 -33.21
N LYS A 488 -10.72 -9.12 -33.41
CA LYS A 488 -10.82 -7.67 -33.65
C LYS A 488 -11.41 -6.98 -32.43
N VAL A 489 -11.19 -5.67 -32.33
CA VAL A 489 -11.87 -4.83 -31.36
C VAL A 489 -13.38 -4.96 -31.55
N ASP A 490 -14.10 -5.44 -30.56
CA ASP A 490 -15.55 -5.59 -30.58
C ASP A 490 -16.27 -4.66 -29.61
N ALA A 491 -15.55 -4.07 -28.64
CA ALA A 491 -16.04 -2.97 -27.80
C ALA A 491 -14.89 -2.01 -27.44
N LEU A 492 -15.21 -0.72 -27.43
CA LEU A 492 -14.24 0.35 -27.27
C LEU A 492 -14.84 1.51 -26.45
N ALA A 493 -14.10 2.04 -25.48
CA ALA A 493 -14.48 3.27 -24.79
C ALA A 493 -14.50 4.45 -25.78
N ALA A 494 -15.49 5.32 -25.65
CA ALA A 494 -15.69 6.43 -26.56
C ALA A 494 -14.49 7.36 -26.68
N GLU A 495 -13.74 7.56 -25.58
CA GLU A 495 -12.51 8.35 -25.55
C GLU A 495 -11.42 7.85 -26.51
N LEU A 496 -11.42 6.57 -26.78
CA LEU A 496 -10.38 5.93 -27.59
C LEU A 496 -10.72 5.93 -29.10
N GLU A 497 -11.98 6.21 -29.46
CA GLU A 497 -12.45 6.17 -30.83
C GLU A 497 -11.67 7.15 -31.72
N GLY A 498 -11.15 6.67 -32.82
CA GLY A 498 -10.47 7.49 -33.81
C GLY A 498 -9.00 7.79 -33.55
N LEU A 499 -8.45 7.40 -32.38
CA LEU A 499 -7.02 7.51 -32.10
C LEU A 499 -6.20 6.67 -33.10
N THR A 500 -4.93 7.04 -33.28
CA THR A 500 -3.96 6.25 -34.06
C THR A 500 -3.24 5.29 -33.14
N ALA A 501 -3.73 4.05 -33.08
CA ALA A 501 -3.08 2.94 -32.41
C ALA A 501 -1.99 2.31 -33.32
N TYR A 502 -1.23 1.36 -32.76
CA TYR A 502 -0.18 0.68 -33.51
C TYR A 502 -0.38 -0.83 -33.47
N ARG A 503 -0.23 -1.46 -34.66
CA ARG A 503 -0.38 -2.91 -34.80
C ARG A 503 0.85 -3.63 -34.28
N MET A 504 0.66 -4.56 -33.37
CA MET A 504 1.71 -5.32 -32.70
C MET A 504 1.75 -6.78 -33.16
N ASN A 505 2.88 -7.44 -32.95
CA ASN A 505 2.97 -8.89 -33.01
C ASN A 505 3.12 -9.42 -31.58
N GLY A 506 2.05 -10.02 -31.05
CA GLY A 506 2.00 -10.49 -29.67
C GLY A 506 3.01 -11.58 -29.36
N GLU A 507 3.45 -12.41 -30.32
CA GLU A 507 4.49 -13.41 -30.08
C GLU A 507 5.88 -12.76 -29.92
N VAL A 508 6.14 -11.68 -30.63
CA VAL A 508 7.35 -10.86 -30.42
C VAL A 508 7.28 -10.19 -29.06
N GLN A 509 6.14 -9.59 -28.71
CA GLN A 509 5.94 -8.95 -27.40
C GLN A 509 6.16 -9.92 -26.23
N ARG A 510 5.75 -11.20 -26.37
CA ARG A 510 5.97 -12.21 -25.33
C ARG A 510 7.45 -12.52 -25.10
N LYS A 511 8.26 -12.48 -26.15
CA LYS A 511 9.69 -12.83 -26.09
C LYS A 511 10.56 -11.64 -25.71
N GLU A 512 10.25 -10.47 -26.26
CA GLU A 512 11.15 -9.30 -26.24
C GLU A 512 10.57 -8.10 -25.51
N GLY A 513 9.23 -8.11 -25.21
CA GLY A 513 8.52 -6.91 -24.75
C GLY A 513 8.14 -6.00 -25.93
N THR A 514 7.86 -4.72 -25.63
CA THR A 514 7.53 -3.73 -26.66
C THR A 514 8.37 -2.48 -26.50
N THR A 515 9.12 -2.11 -27.53
CA THR A 515 9.85 -0.85 -27.59
C THR A 515 9.08 0.15 -28.43
N ILE A 516 8.90 1.37 -27.93
CA ILE A 516 8.27 2.48 -28.63
C ILE A 516 9.26 3.63 -28.64
N GLU A 517 9.73 3.98 -29.84
CA GLU A 517 10.62 5.13 -30.05
C GLU A 517 9.87 6.22 -30.79
N PHE A 518 9.85 7.43 -30.23
CA PHE A 518 9.09 8.52 -30.81
C PHE A 518 9.68 9.90 -30.48
N GLU A 519 9.23 10.91 -31.22
CA GLU A 519 9.55 12.31 -31.01
C GLU A 519 8.27 13.12 -30.89
N ALA A 520 8.12 13.81 -29.75
CA ALA A 520 6.97 14.64 -29.42
C ALA A 520 7.34 16.13 -29.55
N ALA A 521 6.56 16.90 -30.31
CA ALA A 521 6.74 18.34 -30.48
C ALA A 521 6.17 19.17 -29.32
N ALA A 522 5.31 18.58 -28.50
CA ALA A 522 4.70 19.14 -27.28
C ALA A 522 4.53 18.03 -26.26
N PRO A 523 4.24 18.33 -24.98
CA PRO A 523 3.93 17.31 -23.98
C PRO A 523 2.75 16.43 -24.44
N VAL A 524 2.87 15.11 -24.25
CA VAL A 524 1.88 14.12 -24.71
C VAL A 524 1.64 13.03 -23.68
N SER A 525 0.49 12.36 -23.79
CA SER A 525 0.18 11.14 -23.07
C SER A 525 0.10 9.98 -24.07
N LEU A 526 0.93 8.95 -23.87
CA LEU A 526 0.83 7.68 -24.57
C LEU A 526 -0.14 6.76 -23.82
N LEU A 527 -1.15 6.26 -24.51
CA LEU A 527 -2.15 5.34 -23.96
C LEU A 527 -1.74 3.90 -24.22
N VAL A 528 -1.63 3.12 -23.15
CA VAL A 528 -1.22 1.71 -23.20
C VAL A 528 -2.30 0.85 -22.56
N GLY A 529 -2.76 -0.17 -23.30
CA GLY A 529 -3.78 -1.12 -22.86
C GLY A 529 -3.16 -2.38 -22.26
N TYR A 530 -3.54 -2.71 -21.02
CA TYR A 530 -3.15 -3.92 -20.31
C TYR A 530 -4.35 -4.82 -20.09
N PHE A 531 -4.21 -6.11 -20.42
CA PHE A 531 -5.26 -7.10 -20.24
C PHE A 531 -5.43 -7.44 -18.76
N ARG A 532 -6.69 -7.63 -18.35
CA ARG A 532 -7.07 -8.00 -16.98
C ARG A 532 -6.99 -9.53 -16.81
N ASP A 533 -5.78 -10.06 -16.94
CA ASP A 533 -5.52 -11.49 -16.82
C ASP A 533 -4.07 -11.69 -16.35
N ASP A 534 -3.88 -12.55 -15.36
CA ASP A 534 -2.58 -12.82 -14.74
C ASP A 534 -1.76 -13.89 -15.48
N GLN A 535 -2.28 -14.46 -16.58
CA GLN A 535 -1.53 -15.42 -17.37
C GLN A 535 -0.25 -14.77 -17.95
N LYS A 536 0.87 -15.49 -17.88
CA LYS A 536 2.20 -15.03 -18.35
C LYS A 536 2.26 -14.57 -19.82
N LYS A 537 1.24 -14.89 -20.62
CA LYS A 537 1.16 -14.40 -22.01
C LYS A 537 0.80 -12.92 -22.12
N TYR A 538 0.22 -12.33 -21.08
CA TYR A 538 -0.14 -10.91 -21.03
C TYR A 538 0.91 -10.12 -20.26
N ALA A 539 1.20 -8.90 -20.74
CA ALA A 539 2.08 -7.98 -20.04
C ALA A 539 1.44 -7.56 -18.71
N LYS A 540 2.20 -7.58 -17.63
CA LYS A 540 1.75 -7.10 -16.33
C LYS A 540 1.57 -5.60 -16.36
N ALA A 541 0.44 -5.12 -15.86
CA ALA A 541 0.21 -3.69 -15.67
C ALA A 541 1.17 -3.13 -14.60
N PRO A 542 1.52 -1.82 -14.65
CA PRO A 542 2.35 -1.18 -13.65
C PRO A 542 1.80 -1.37 -12.24
N LYS A 543 2.66 -1.74 -11.28
CA LYS A 543 2.29 -1.94 -9.87
C LYS A 543 3.27 -1.23 -8.96
N LEU A 544 2.81 -0.28 -8.16
CA LEU A 544 3.65 0.56 -7.30
C LEU A 544 4.49 -0.21 -6.29
N GLU A 545 4.01 -1.36 -5.83
CA GLU A 545 4.67 -2.16 -4.78
C GLU A 545 5.75 -3.09 -5.31
N THR A 546 5.66 -3.50 -6.56
CA THR A 546 6.56 -4.50 -7.15
C THR A 546 7.50 -3.93 -8.20
N ASP A 547 7.21 -2.73 -8.71
CA ASP A 547 7.99 -2.09 -9.77
C ASP A 547 8.37 -0.66 -9.34
N ALA A 548 9.65 -0.41 -9.13
CA ALA A 548 10.16 0.90 -8.74
C ALA A 548 9.87 1.98 -9.80
N SER A 549 9.81 1.60 -11.08
CA SER A 549 9.52 2.47 -12.22
C SER A 549 8.03 2.60 -12.55
N ALA A 550 7.16 1.89 -11.81
CA ALA A 550 5.73 1.77 -12.12
C ALA A 550 4.98 3.11 -12.28
N ASN A 551 5.60 4.21 -11.90
CA ASN A 551 4.99 5.53 -12.01
C ASN A 551 5.93 6.64 -12.48
N ASP A 552 7.06 6.30 -13.11
CA ASP A 552 8.03 7.28 -13.61
C ASP A 552 7.43 8.24 -14.64
N TYR A 553 6.39 7.77 -15.34
CA TYR A 553 5.66 8.52 -16.36
C TYR A 553 4.21 8.80 -15.96
N GLY A 554 3.83 8.66 -14.71
CA GLY A 554 2.46 8.85 -14.25
C GLY A 554 1.50 7.70 -14.54
N GLN A 555 2.00 6.54 -14.94
CA GLN A 555 1.24 5.41 -15.49
C GLN A 555 0.68 4.44 -14.46
N ALA A 556 0.97 4.57 -13.19
CA ALA A 556 0.61 3.55 -12.19
C ALA A 556 -0.89 3.30 -12.06
N GLU A 557 -1.71 4.34 -12.22
CA GLU A 557 -3.16 4.24 -12.10
C GLU A 557 -3.81 4.07 -13.48
N PRO A 558 -4.71 3.07 -13.66
CA PRO A 558 -5.49 2.97 -14.88
C PRO A 558 -6.39 4.20 -15.04
N LYS A 559 -6.36 4.84 -16.20
CA LYS A 559 -7.21 5.98 -16.52
C LYS A 559 -8.59 5.56 -17.00
N LEU A 560 -8.65 4.50 -17.80
CA LEU A 560 -9.90 3.91 -18.21
C LEU A 560 -9.89 2.43 -17.84
N THR A 561 -10.79 2.00 -16.97
CA THR A 561 -10.98 0.59 -16.66
C THR A 561 -12.01 -0.02 -17.61
N ASN A 562 -11.84 -1.32 -17.95
CA ASN A 562 -12.72 -2.01 -18.90
C ASN A 562 -12.91 -1.23 -20.20
N ALA A 563 -11.82 -0.71 -20.77
CA ALA A 563 -11.84 0.29 -21.83
C ALA A 563 -11.90 -0.30 -23.25
N ILE A 564 -11.42 -1.53 -23.41
CA ILE A 564 -11.34 -2.19 -24.71
C ILE A 564 -11.50 -3.70 -24.57
N ARG A 565 -12.25 -4.28 -25.49
CA ARG A 565 -12.40 -5.72 -25.65
C ARG A 565 -12.00 -6.12 -27.07
N ILE A 566 -11.17 -7.14 -27.14
CA ILE A 566 -10.83 -7.82 -28.39
C ILE A 566 -11.45 -9.22 -28.35
N ALA A 567 -12.10 -9.64 -29.42
CA ALA A 567 -12.77 -10.95 -29.49
C ALA A 567 -11.78 -12.09 -29.16
N GLY A 568 -12.14 -12.91 -28.17
CA GLY A 568 -11.30 -14.00 -27.68
C GLY A 568 -10.17 -13.62 -26.72
N MET A 569 -10.11 -12.36 -26.29
CA MET A 569 -9.15 -11.86 -25.30
C MET A 569 -9.86 -11.26 -24.08
N PRO A 570 -9.21 -11.19 -22.90
CA PRO A 570 -9.77 -10.52 -21.73
C PRO A 570 -10.03 -9.02 -21.98
N LEU A 571 -10.88 -8.42 -21.15
CA LEU A 571 -11.00 -6.95 -21.09
C LEU A 571 -9.66 -6.32 -20.72
N ALA A 572 -9.45 -5.10 -21.20
CA ALA A 572 -8.23 -4.36 -20.89
C ALA A 572 -8.53 -3.00 -20.26
N ASN A 573 -7.63 -2.63 -19.35
CA ASN A 573 -7.54 -1.28 -18.78
C ASN A 573 -6.54 -0.44 -19.56
N VAL A 574 -6.73 0.88 -19.57
CA VAL A 574 -5.82 1.82 -20.24
C VAL A 574 -5.10 2.66 -19.20
N HIS A 575 -3.78 2.65 -19.29
CA HIS A 575 -2.85 3.49 -18.53
C HIS A 575 -2.30 4.59 -19.42
N ALA A 576 -1.98 5.76 -18.86
CA ALA A 576 -1.41 6.90 -19.59
C ALA A 576 0.01 7.16 -19.11
N TYR A 577 0.94 7.22 -20.06
CA TYR A 577 2.34 7.55 -19.84
C TYR A 577 2.61 8.97 -20.32
N HIS A 578 3.02 9.87 -19.42
CA HIS A 578 3.24 11.27 -19.72
C HIS A 578 4.68 11.53 -20.13
N PHE A 579 4.86 12.24 -21.23
CA PHE A 579 6.16 12.60 -21.75
C PHE A 579 6.21 14.09 -22.09
N GLU A 580 7.34 14.72 -21.79
CA GLU A 580 7.65 16.07 -22.21
C GLU A 580 8.04 16.13 -23.70
N THR A 581 8.23 17.34 -24.21
CA THR A 581 8.73 17.57 -25.57
C THR A 581 10.11 16.92 -25.76
N GLY A 582 10.32 16.23 -26.89
CA GLY A 582 11.61 15.62 -27.22
C GLY A 582 11.51 14.20 -27.76
N LYS A 583 12.67 13.55 -27.82
CA LYS A 583 12.80 12.15 -28.23
C LYS A 583 12.75 11.24 -27.02
N HIS A 584 11.95 10.19 -27.12
CA HIS A 584 11.73 9.24 -26.04
C HIS A 584 11.79 7.80 -26.53
N THR A 585 12.20 6.91 -25.62
CA THR A 585 12.13 5.47 -25.78
C THR A 585 11.41 4.90 -24.57
N LEU A 586 10.30 4.19 -24.79
CA LEU A 586 9.57 3.47 -23.77
C LEU A 586 9.70 1.97 -23.99
N LEU A 587 10.09 1.24 -22.95
CA LEU A 587 10.11 -0.21 -22.91
C LEU A 587 8.91 -0.70 -22.09
N LEU A 588 8.04 -1.50 -22.71
CA LEU A 588 6.95 -2.17 -22.01
C LEU A 588 7.35 -3.62 -21.71
N PRO A 589 6.84 -4.21 -20.61
CA PRO A 589 7.20 -5.56 -20.19
C PRO A 589 6.79 -6.62 -21.23
N LYS A 590 7.40 -7.81 -21.12
CA LYS A 590 7.06 -8.97 -21.94
C LYS A 590 5.60 -9.38 -21.77
N GLY A 591 4.93 -9.70 -22.88
CA GLY A 591 3.52 -10.11 -22.92
C GLY A 591 2.67 -9.26 -23.87
N TYR A 592 1.47 -9.76 -24.19
CA TYR A 592 0.53 -9.00 -25.00
C TYR A 592 0.17 -7.68 -24.32
N THR A 593 0.36 -6.57 -25.01
CA THR A 593 -0.07 -5.23 -24.61
C THR A 593 -0.46 -4.41 -25.83
N MET A 594 -1.25 -3.36 -25.66
CA MET A 594 -1.75 -2.54 -26.76
C MET A 594 -1.17 -1.13 -26.67
N VAL A 595 -0.63 -0.61 -27.77
CA VAL A 595 -0.22 0.79 -27.93
C VAL A 595 -1.36 1.52 -28.63
N LEU A 596 -2.17 2.27 -27.85
CA LEU A 596 -3.47 2.79 -28.28
C LEU A 596 -3.40 4.21 -28.87
N GLY A 597 -2.20 4.81 -28.86
CA GLY A 597 -1.96 6.11 -29.48
C GLY A 597 -1.58 7.19 -28.47
N PHE A 598 -1.36 8.38 -29.01
CA PHE A 598 -0.96 9.56 -28.24
C PHE A 598 -2.07 10.60 -28.22
N THR A 599 -2.22 11.26 -27.09
CA THR A 599 -3.14 12.38 -26.89
C THR A 599 -2.45 13.55 -26.20
N ASP A 600 -2.89 14.76 -26.49
CA ASP A 600 -2.50 16.00 -25.81
C ASP A 600 -3.34 16.27 -24.55
N ALA A 601 -4.44 15.53 -24.36
CA ALA A 601 -5.37 15.70 -23.27
C ALA A 601 -5.00 14.82 -22.05
N GLN A 602 -5.31 15.31 -20.87
CA GLN A 602 -5.35 14.45 -19.68
C GLN A 602 -6.60 13.57 -19.70
N VAL A 603 -6.42 12.28 -19.42
CA VAL A 603 -7.52 11.32 -19.36
C VAL A 603 -8.04 11.21 -17.94
N THR A 604 -9.31 11.51 -17.74
CA THR A 604 -9.96 11.37 -16.43
C THR A 604 -10.19 9.90 -16.10
N PRO A 605 -9.83 9.43 -14.88
CA PRO A 605 -10.07 8.06 -14.47
C PRO A 605 -11.56 7.73 -14.44
N ARG A 606 -11.97 6.68 -15.13
CA ARG A 606 -13.35 6.16 -15.07
C ARG A 606 -13.45 4.70 -15.47
N ASN A 607 -14.55 4.06 -15.10
CA ASN A 607 -14.95 2.77 -15.66
C ASN A 607 -15.76 3.00 -16.95
N ALA A 608 -15.29 2.46 -18.06
CA ALA A 608 -15.97 2.58 -19.36
C ALA A 608 -17.25 1.75 -19.46
N GLY A 609 -17.49 0.83 -18.51
CA GLY A 609 -18.73 0.01 -18.46
C GLY A 609 -18.87 -1.00 -19.59
N LEU A 610 -17.80 -1.35 -20.31
CA LEU A 610 -17.87 -2.33 -21.41
C LEU A 610 -18.03 -3.75 -20.87
N ALA A 611 -18.99 -4.48 -21.43
CA ALA A 611 -19.22 -5.91 -21.26
C ALA A 611 -19.06 -6.46 -19.83
N GLY A 612 -20.12 -6.38 -19.03
CA GLY A 612 -20.23 -7.04 -17.73
C GLY A 612 -19.51 -6.33 -16.58
N ALA A 613 -19.01 -5.13 -16.79
CA ALA A 613 -18.60 -4.26 -15.69
C ALA A 613 -19.87 -3.68 -15.05
N GLU A 614 -20.15 -4.07 -13.80
CA GLU A 614 -21.17 -3.39 -13.01
C GLU A 614 -20.76 -1.92 -12.84
N GLU A 615 -21.74 -1.02 -12.87
CA GLU A 615 -21.51 0.40 -12.63
C GLU A 615 -21.07 0.58 -11.18
N THR A 616 -19.80 0.90 -10.97
CA THR A 616 -19.26 1.17 -9.63
C THR A 616 -19.50 2.63 -9.25
N MET A 617 -19.63 2.91 -7.95
CA MET A 617 -20.03 4.25 -7.47
C MET A 617 -18.85 5.24 -7.36
N ASP A 618 -17.63 4.83 -7.67
CA ASP A 618 -16.45 5.69 -7.54
C ASP A 618 -16.46 6.91 -8.48
N TRP A 619 -17.19 6.87 -9.61
CA TRP A 619 -17.37 8.01 -10.51
C TRP A 619 -18.02 9.24 -9.84
N MET A 620 -18.76 9.03 -8.74
CA MET A 620 -19.41 10.15 -8.01
C MET A 620 -18.41 11.16 -7.44
N PHE A 621 -17.15 10.80 -7.34
CA PHE A 621 -16.10 11.54 -6.65
C PHE A 621 -15.07 12.21 -7.58
N TYR A 622 -15.25 12.07 -8.88
CA TYR A 622 -14.36 12.62 -9.89
C TYR A 622 -14.96 13.83 -10.63
#